data_bb274ba4423bfbbf26da230b2f11aa28
#
_entry.id   bb274ba4423bfbbf26da230b2f11aa28
#
_cell.length_a   1.000
_cell.length_b   1.000
_cell.length_c   1.000
_cell.angle_alpha   90.00
_cell.angle_beta   90.00
_cell.angle_gamma   90.00
#
_symmetry.space_group_name_H-M   'P 1'
#
loop_
_entity.id
_entity.type
_entity.pdbx_description
1 polymer ?
#
loop_
_entity_poly.entity_id
_entity_poly.type
_entity_poly.pdbx_seq_one_letter_code
_entity_poly.pdbx_strand_id
1 'polypeptide(L)'
;MNKLCVGLFGTCGNSTWRNPFMEKYKSLEINFYNPQIEDWTPECSKEEAEHLASDCIILFPVLDETYAFGSLAEVGFSILQTLRLDDKRDLIVLITDHLSEELMKDEIQAKESLKSRALVYQHLKKIRSPNVYLVNTLDEMLDLSIKLYENHKRIRPFRKRFNPHLREY
;
A
#
# COMPACT_ATOMS: atom_id res chain seq x y z
N MET A 1 13.92 -12.30 -4.31
CA MET A 1 14.32 -10.98 -3.73
C MET A 1 13.24 -9.97 -4.07
N ASN A 2 12.69 -9.25 -3.10
CA ASN A 2 11.61 -8.27 -3.35
C ASN A 2 12.05 -7.25 -4.40
N LYS A 3 11.15 -6.90 -5.32
CA LYS A 3 11.42 -5.85 -6.32
C LYS A 3 11.60 -4.51 -5.60
N LEU A 4 12.59 -3.71 -6.00
CA LEU A 4 12.67 -2.32 -5.57
C LEU A 4 11.62 -1.52 -6.36
N CYS A 5 10.40 -1.57 -5.86
CA CYS A 5 9.21 -1.02 -6.49
C CYS A 5 8.24 -0.55 -5.40
N VAL A 6 7.46 0.48 -5.70
CA VAL A 6 6.36 0.97 -4.86
C VAL A 6 5.05 0.52 -5.48
N GLY A 7 4.30 -0.34 -4.81
CA GLY A 7 2.97 -0.74 -5.24
C GLY A 7 1.90 0.25 -4.76
N LEU A 8 1.11 0.78 -5.70
CA LEU A 8 0.07 1.79 -5.44
C LEU A 8 -1.30 1.11 -5.30
N PHE A 9 -1.47 0.33 -4.25
CA PHE A 9 -2.73 -0.38 -3.95
C PHE A 9 -3.75 0.53 -3.25
N GLY A 10 -4.83 -0.05 -2.69
CA GLY A 10 -5.85 0.69 -1.96
C GLY A 10 -7.01 1.16 -2.82
N THR A 11 -7.60 2.31 -2.47
CA THR A 11 -8.80 2.85 -3.12
C THR A 11 -8.66 2.91 -4.63
N CYS A 12 -9.57 2.26 -5.34
CA CYS A 12 -9.68 2.18 -6.80
C CYS A 12 -10.94 2.92 -7.31
N GLY A 13 -11.50 2.46 -8.43
CA GLY A 13 -12.62 3.11 -9.10
C GLY A 13 -12.19 4.41 -9.78
N ASN A 14 -12.92 5.49 -9.57
CA ASN A 14 -12.64 6.79 -10.19
C ASN A 14 -11.64 7.64 -9.40
N SER A 15 -11.01 7.07 -8.39
CA SER A 15 -10.07 7.81 -7.53
C SER A 15 -8.81 8.22 -8.28
N THR A 16 -8.42 9.47 -8.11
CA THR A 16 -7.27 10.08 -8.79
C THR A 16 -6.06 10.25 -7.87
N TRP A 17 -6.09 9.69 -6.66
CA TRP A 17 -5.02 9.87 -5.68
C TRP A 17 -3.63 9.44 -6.18
N ARG A 18 -3.59 8.49 -7.13
CA ARG A 18 -2.34 7.97 -7.69
C ARG A 18 -1.62 8.96 -8.61
N ASN A 19 -2.34 9.89 -9.23
CA ASN A 19 -1.77 10.79 -10.22
C ASN A 19 -0.59 11.62 -9.67
N PRO A 20 -0.71 12.36 -8.57
CA PRO A 20 0.41 13.12 -8.02
C PRO A 20 1.58 12.22 -7.57
N PHE A 21 1.30 10.98 -7.12
CA PHE A 21 2.33 10.01 -6.76
C PHE A 21 3.13 9.58 -8.00
N MET A 22 2.43 9.18 -9.06
CA MET A 22 3.06 8.74 -10.31
C MET A 22 3.90 9.85 -10.96
N GLU A 23 3.40 11.08 -10.97
CA GLU A 23 4.15 12.25 -11.46
C GLU A 23 5.43 12.46 -10.66
N LYS A 24 5.32 12.44 -9.33
CA LYS A 24 6.46 12.62 -8.44
C LYS A 24 7.47 11.49 -8.58
N TYR A 25 7.02 10.23 -8.65
CA TYR A 25 7.90 9.09 -8.80
C TYR A 25 8.63 9.09 -10.15
N LYS A 26 7.96 9.44 -11.25
CA LYS A 26 8.60 9.63 -12.56
C LYS A 26 9.71 10.70 -12.50
N SER A 27 9.45 11.82 -11.83
CA SER A 27 10.44 12.89 -11.69
C SER A 27 11.68 12.51 -10.86
N LEU A 28 11.55 11.50 -9.99
CA LEU A 28 12.61 11.00 -9.09
C LEU A 28 13.18 9.64 -9.54
N GLU A 29 12.77 9.13 -10.70
CA GLU A 29 13.17 7.83 -11.23
C GLU A 29 12.89 6.67 -10.24
N ILE A 30 11.78 6.76 -9.50
CA ILE A 30 11.28 5.73 -8.60
C ILE A 30 10.42 4.74 -9.40
N ASN A 31 10.75 3.45 -9.31
CA ASN A 31 9.93 2.39 -9.90
C ASN A 31 8.65 2.22 -9.09
N PHE A 32 7.52 2.17 -9.78
CA PHE A 32 6.22 1.95 -9.16
C PHE A 32 5.35 1.03 -10.02
N TYR A 33 4.36 0.41 -9.38
CA TYR A 33 3.29 -0.35 -10.03
C TYR A 33 1.94 0.30 -9.72
N ASN A 34 1.12 0.50 -10.74
CA ASN A 34 -0.26 0.99 -10.61
C ASN A 34 -1.23 -0.10 -11.04
N PRO A 35 -2.01 -0.71 -10.11
CA PRO A 35 -2.99 -1.74 -10.42
C PRO A 35 -4.25 -1.20 -11.13
N GLN A 36 -4.45 0.11 -11.18
CA GLN A 36 -5.63 0.71 -11.80
C GLN A 36 -5.50 0.70 -13.32
N ILE A 37 -6.28 -0.17 -13.97
CA ILE A 37 -6.30 -0.38 -15.42
C ILE A 37 -7.74 -0.15 -15.90
N GLU A 38 -7.91 0.56 -17.02
CA GLU A 38 -9.24 0.84 -17.60
C GLU A 38 -9.95 -0.44 -18.04
N ASP A 39 -9.25 -1.33 -18.75
CA ASP A 39 -9.76 -2.61 -19.23
C ASP A 39 -9.25 -3.76 -18.35
N TRP A 40 -9.80 -3.88 -17.15
CA TRP A 40 -9.42 -4.95 -16.23
C TRP A 40 -9.87 -6.32 -16.72
N THR A 41 -8.95 -7.27 -16.75
CA THR A 41 -9.21 -8.69 -17.08
C THR A 41 -8.75 -9.60 -15.95
N PRO A 42 -9.21 -10.86 -15.87
CA PRO A 42 -8.73 -11.81 -14.87
C PRO A 42 -7.20 -12.04 -14.90
N GLU A 43 -6.54 -11.81 -16.04
CA GLU A 43 -5.09 -11.89 -16.15
C GLU A 43 -4.40 -10.77 -15.38
N CYS A 44 -4.99 -9.58 -15.33
CA CYS A 44 -4.47 -8.44 -14.55
C CYS A 44 -4.38 -8.78 -13.07
N SER A 45 -5.29 -9.60 -12.54
CA SER A 45 -5.25 -10.05 -11.15
C SER A 45 -3.99 -10.84 -10.79
N LYS A 46 -3.38 -11.53 -11.74
CA LYS A 46 -2.13 -12.28 -11.51
C LYS A 46 -0.95 -11.32 -11.35
N GLU A 47 -0.87 -10.31 -12.22
CA GLU A 47 0.16 -9.28 -12.13
C GLU A 47 0.03 -8.47 -10.84
N GLU A 48 -1.20 -8.08 -10.50
CA GLU A 48 -1.51 -7.40 -9.24
C GLU A 48 -1.08 -8.23 -8.03
N ALA A 49 -1.43 -9.52 -8.00
CA ALA A 49 -1.04 -10.43 -6.93
C ALA A 49 0.49 -10.61 -6.85
N GLU A 50 1.19 -10.65 -7.99
CA GLU A 50 2.66 -10.73 -8.02
C GLU A 50 3.29 -9.46 -7.41
N HIS A 51 2.82 -8.28 -7.80
CA HIS A 51 3.29 -7.02 -7.23
C HIS A 51 2.95 -6.90 -5.74
N LEU A 52 1.73 -7.25 -5.36
CA LEU A 52 1.33 -7.28 -3.95
C LEU A 52 2.19 -8.26 -3.12
N ALA A 53 2.68 -9.32 -3.71
CA ALA A 53 3.56 -10.29 -3.06
C ALA A 53 5.05 -9.90 -3.08
N SER A 54 5.54 -9.13 -4.06
CA SER A 54 6.97 -8.95 -4.31
C SER A 54 7.50 -7.52 -4.17
N ASP A 55 6.66 -6.49 -4.25
CA ASP A 55 7.11 -5.10 -4.13
C ASP A 55 7.61 -4.79 -2.71
N CYS A 56 8.70 -4.03 -2.61
CA CYS A 56 9.31 -3.76 -1.29
C CYS A 56 8.60 -2.67 -0.50
N ILE A 57 7.79 -1.83 -1.14
CA ILE A 57 6.98 -0.81 -0.48
C ILE A 57 5.56 -0.93 -1.02
N ILE A 58 4.59 -1.05 -0.14
CA ILE A 58 3.17 -1.13 -0.47
C ILE A 58 2.45 0.09 0.12
N LEU A 59 1.76 0.84 -0.72
CA LEU A 59 0.87 1.91 -0.29
C LEU A 59 -0.57 1.42 -0.30
N PHE A 60 -1.28 1.72 0.78
CA PHE A 60 -2.67 1.29 0.94
C PHE A 60 -3.54 2.43 1.51
N PRO A 61 -3.83 3.49 0.73
CA PRO A 61 -4.82 4.48 1.15
C PRO A 61 -6.24 3.91 0.99
N VAL A 62 -7.00 3.98 2.06
CA VAL A 62 -8.44 3.67 2.12
C VAL A 62 -9.16 5.00 2.31
N LEU A 63 -9.55 5.61 1.18
CA LEU A 63 -10.13 6.96 1.11
C LEU A 63 -11.66 6.92 1.23
N ASP A 64 -12.25 8.09 1.39
CA ASP A 64 -13.70 8.31 1.57
C ASP A 64 -14.52 8.15 0.28
N GLU A 65 -13.86 7.98 -0.87
CA GLU A 65 -14.47 7.89 -2.20
C GLU A 65 -15.12 6.52 -2.49
N THR A 66 -14.87 5.50 -1.67
CA THR A 66 -15.41 4.14 -1.84
C THR A 66 -15.75 3.51 -0.49
N TYR A 67 -16.61 2.48 -0.47
CA TYR A 67 -16.83 1.67 0.74
C TYR A 67 -15.60 0.82 1.11
N ALA A 68 -14.68 0.62 0.19
CA ALA A 68 -13.38 -0.01 0.39
C ALA A 68 -13.41 -1.44 0.96
N PHE A 69 -14.45 -2.21 0.71
CA PHE A 69 -14.57 -3.59 1.23
C PHE A 69 -13.41 -4.48 0.78
N GLY A 70 -13.03 -4.42 -0.52
CA GLY A 70 -11.88 -5.14 -1.05
C GLY A 70 -10.57 -4.65 -0.42
N SER A 71 -10.32 -3.35 -0.45
CA SER A 71 -9.10 -2.76 0.09
C SER A 71 -8.90 -3.05 1.58
N LEU A 72 -9.97 -3.07 2.38
CA LEU A 72 -9.90 -3.40 3.80
C LEU A 72 -9.56 -4.88 4.05
N ALA A 73 -10.04 -5.79 3.19
CA ALA A 73 -9.67 -7.20 3.24
C ALA A 73 -8.19 -7.41 2.85
N GLU A 74 -7.72 -6.74 1.79
CA GLU A 74 -6.35 -6.81 1.30
C GLU A 74 -5.32 -6.20 2.25
N VAL A 75 -5.70 -5.16 3.02
CA VAL A 75 -4.84 -4.60 4.08
C VAL A 75 -4.44 -5.67 5.09
N GLY A 76 -5.38 -6.50 5.52
CA GLY A 76 -5.09 -7.60 6.45
C GLY A 76 -4.07 -8.60 5.88
N PHE A 77 -4.22 -8.97 4.61
CA PHE A 77 -3.26 -9.83 3.91
C PHE A 77 -1.88 -9.17 3.78
N SER A 78 -1.83 -7.90 3.42
CA SER A 78 -0.59 -7.13 3.28
C SER A 78 0.16 -6.98 4.60
N ILE A 79 -0.56 -6.81 5.72
CA ILE A 79 0.02 -6.81 7.06
C ILE A 79 0.69 -8.16 7.36
N LEU A 80 0.00 -9.28 7.12
CA LEU A 80 0.55 -10.62 7.34
C LEU A 80 1.80 -10.87 6.49
N GLN A 81 1.79 -10.43 5.23
CA GLN A 81 2.96 -10.52 4.36
C GLN A 81 4.14 -9.70 4.89
N THR A 82 3.89 -8.49 5.38
CA THR A 82 4.92 -7.62 5.95
C THR A 82 5.53 -8.22 7.21
N LEU A 83 4.70 -8.72 8.12
CA LEU A 83 5.17 -9.40 9.34
C LEU A 83 5.97 -10.66 9.03
N ARG A 84 5.57 -11.45 8.03
CA ARG A 84 6.25 -12.67 7.62
C ARG A 84 7.58 -12.42 6.92
N LEU A 85 7.67 -11.36 6.11
CA LEU A 85 8.88 -11.00 5.37
C LEU A 85 9.87 -10.19 6.21
N ASP A 86 9.46 -9.83 7.42
CA ASP A 86 10.26 -9.06 8.36
C ASP A 86 10.75 -7.74 7.72
N ASP A 87 12.01 -7.36 7.91
CA ASP A 87 12.59 -6.08 7.47
C ASP A 87 12.71 -5.88 5.94
N LYS A 88 12.11 -6.74 5.14
CA LYS A 88 12.26 -6.74 3.68
C LYS A 88 11.18 -5.95 2.93
N ARG A 89 10.12 -5.55 3.63
CA ARG A 89 8.98 -4.85 3.04
C ARG A 89 8.42 -3.81 4.00
N ASP A 90 8.08 -2.66 3.47
CA ASP A 90 7.36 -1.61 4.17
C ASP A 90 5.91 -1.53 3.68
N LEU A 91 4.97 -1.41 4.61
CA LEU A 91 3.56 -1.18 4.35
C LEU A 91 3.14 0.15 4.94
N ILE A 92 2.65 1.07 4.09
CA ILE A 92 2.13 2.38 4.52
C ILE A 92 0.63 2.39 4.31
N VAL A 93 -0.12 2.60 5.38
CA VAL A 93 -1.58 2.59 5.38
C VAL A 93 -2.11 3.96 5.79
N LEU A 94 -3.13 4.42 5.07
CA LEU A 94 -3.96 5.56 5.42
C LEU A 94 -5.42 5.09 5.41
N ILE A 95 -6.18 5.39 6.46
CA ILE A 95 -7.60 5.06 6.54
C ILE A 95 -8.35 6.31 6.96
N THR A 96 -9.23 6.83 6.09
CA THR A 96 -10.15 7.90 6.47
C THR A 96 -11.26 7.34 7.38
N ASP A 97 -11.66 8.11 8.35
CA ASP A 97 -12.71 7.77 9.33
C ASP A 97 -14.12 8.23 8.94
N HIS A 98 -14.24 8.77 7.73
CA HIS A 98 -15.47 9.26 7.13
C HIS A 98 -15.65 8.73 5.71
N LEU A 99 -16.82 8.94 5.15
CA LEU A 99 -17.18 8.66 3.76
C LEU A 99 -17.71 9.95 3.11
N SER A 100 -17.63 10.01 1.78
CA SER A 100 -18.24 11.09 1.01
C SER A 100 -19.75 11.15 1.23
N GLU A 101 -20.34 12.34 1.06
CA GLU A 101 -21.79 12.55 1.21
C GLU A 101 -22.62 11.61 0.33
N GLU A 102 -22.13 11.28 -0.85
CA GLU A 102 -22.79 10.36 -1.79
C GLU A 102 -22.90 8.94 -1.21
N LEU A 103 -21.80 8.43 -0.64
CA LEU A 103 -21.75 7.10 -0.03
C LEU A 103 -22.54 7.02 1.27
N MET A 104 -22.69 8.13 1.98
CA MET A 104 -23.50 8.20 3.20
C MET A 104 -25.00 8.03 2.96
N LYS A 105 -25.50 8.14 1.71
CA LYS A 105 -26.90 7.94 1.36
C LYS A 105 -27.36 6.48 1.54
N ASP A 106 -26.46 5.52 1.35
CA ASP A 106 -26.73 4.11 1.70
C ASP A 106 -26.28 3.85 3.15
N GLU A 107 -27.18 4.11 4.09
CA GLU A 107 -26.90 4.03 5.52
C GLU A 107 -26.35 2.67 5.97
N ILE A 108 -26.80 1.58 5.34
CA ILE A 108 -26.39 0.22 5.71
C ILE A 108 -24.93 -0.01 5.31
N GLN A 109 -24.60 0.24 4.04
CA GLN A 109 -23.23 0.07 3.55
C GLN A 109 -22.26 1.06 4.20
N ALA A 110 -22.68 2.31 4.38
CA ALA A 110 -21.88 3.32 5.06
C ALA A 110 -21.51 2.89 6.48
N LYS A 111 -22.51 2.43 7.27
CA LYS A 111 -22.29 1.95 8.64
C LYS A 111 -21.30 0.77 8.70
N GLU A 112 -21.45 -0.23 7.82
CA GLU A 112 -20.55 -1.38 7.80
C GLU A 112 -19.14 -0.99 7.34
N SER A 113 -19.02 -0.08 6.36
CA SER A 113 -17.71 0.45 5.92
C SER A 113 -17.01 1.20 7.06
N LEU A 114 -17.69 2.14 7.72
CA LEU A 114 -17.13 2.91 8.84
C LEU A 114 -16.70 2.02 10.00
N LYS A 115 -17.52 1.01 10.33
CA LYS A 115 -17.18 0.02 11.35
C LYS A 115 -15.92 -0.77 10.96
N SER A 116 -15.83 -1.23 9.71
CA SER A 116 -14.68 -1.99 9.21
C SER A 116 -13.40 -1.13 9.22
N ARG A 117 -13.49 0.14 8.81
CA ARG A 117 -12.39 1.10 8.88
C ARG A 117 -11.88 1.28 10.31
N ALA A 118 -12.81 1.51 11.25
CA ALA A 118 -12.47 1.68 12.66
C ALA A 118 -11.78 0.44 13.25
N LEU A 119 -12.25 -0.77 12.92
CA LEU A 119 -11.64 -2.03 13.36
C LEU A 119 -10.23 -2.19 12.82
N VAL A 120 -10.03 -2.04 11.51
CA VAL A 120 -8.71 -2.17 10.87
C VAL A 120 -7.75 -1.11 11.43
N TYR A 121 -8.19 0.14 11.57
CA TYR A 121 -7.38 1.21 12.15
C TYR A 121 -6.92 0.88 13.57
N GLN A 122 -7.83 0.41 14.44
CA GLN A 122 -7.48 0.05 15.81
C GLN A 122 -6.53 -1.17 15.87
N HIS A 123 -6.69 -2.13 14.96
CA HIS A 123 -5.76 -3.26 14.85
C HIS A 123 -4.37 -2.79 14.43
N LEU A 124 -4.27 -1.93 13.41
CA LEU A 124 -3.00 -1.33 12.97
C LEU A 124 -2.26 -0.64 14.11
N LYS A 125 -2.97 0.14 14.94
CA LYS A 125 -2.38 0.80 16.12
C LYS A 125 -1.81 -0.16 17.17
N LYS A 126 -2.22 -1.41 17.17
CA LYS A 126 -1.73 -2.45 18.11
C LYS A 126 -0.58 -3.27 17.53
N ILE A 127 -0.36 -3.22 16.23
CA ILE A 127 0.73 -3.96 15.57
C ILE A 127 2.06 -3.31 15.96
N ARG A 128 2.95 -4.12 16.50
CA ARG A 128 4.33 -3.71 16.84
C ARG A 128 5.28 -4.23 15.78
N SER A 129 5.23 -3.63 14.60
CA SER A 129 6.16 -3.94 13.51
C SER A 129 6.88 -2.67 13.09
N PRO A 130 8.21 -2.70 12.90
CA PRO A 130 8.97 -1.55 12.42
C PRO A 130 8.64 -1.17 10.97
N ASN A 131 7.94 -2.04 10.24
CA ASN A 131 7.72 -1.93 8.79
C ASN A 131 6.25 -1.65 8.44
N VAL A 132 5.40 -1.41 9.45
CA VAL A 132 3.99 -1.05 9.24
C VAL A 132 3.78 0.37 9.74
N TYR A 133 3.42 1.25 8.84
CA TYR A 133 3.25 2.69 9.10
C TYR A 133 1.79 3.08 8.92
N LEU A 134 1.28 3.88 9.83
CA LEU A 134 -0.04 4.48 9.76
C LEU A 134 0.14 6.00 9.62
N VAL A 135 -0.31 6.55 8.51
CA VAL A 135 -0.23 7.97 8.18
C VAL A 135 -1.61 8.60 8.14
N ASN A 136 -1.69 9.92 8.22
CA ASN A 136 -2.95 10.64 8.29
C ASN A 136 -3.32 11.35 6.97
N THR A 137 -2.34 11.54 6.08
CA THR A 137 -2.56 12.25 4.81
C THR A 137 -1.83 11.56 3.65
N LEU A 138 -2.29 11.84 2.43
CA LEU A 138 -1.61 11.39 1.22
C LEU A 138 -0.23 12.02 1.07
N ASP A 139 -0.04 13.27 1.52
CA ASP A 139 1.27 13.93 1.48
C ASP A 139 2.27 13.25 2.41
N GLU A 140 1.86 12.89 3.64
CA GLU A 140 2.68 12.08 4.55
C GLU A 140 3.04 10.72 3.92
N MET A 141 2.07 10.07 3.26
CA MET A 141 2.28 8.80 2.58
C MET A 141 3.30 8.92 1.45
N LEU A 142 3.18 9.96 0.62
CA LEU A 142 4.09 10.24 -0.48
C LEU A 142 5.51 10.50 0.03
N ASP A 143 5.66 11.40 1.00
CA ASP A 143 6.97 11.77 1.56
C ASP A 143 7.66 10.56 2.21
N LEU A 144 6.92 9.80 3.02
CA LEU A 144 7.45 8.59 3.66
C LEU A 144 7.87 7.53 2.63
N SER A 145 7.06 7.29 1.60
CA SER A 145 7.36 6.30 0.56
C SER A 145 8.65 6.62 -0.21
N ILE A 146 8.89 7.89 -0.52
CA ILE A 146 10.12 8.36 -1.16
C ILE A 146 11.33 8.08 -0.25
N LYS A 147 11.24 8.45 1.03
CA LYS A 147 12.32 8.22 2.00
C LYS A 147 12.64 6.74 2.18
N LEU A 148 11.63 5.90 2.25
CA LEU A 148 11.80 4.45 2.35
C LEU A 148 12.44 3.89 1.07
N TYR A 149 11.98 4.32 -0.11
CA TYR A 149 12.57 3.89 -1.38
C TYR A 149 14.06 4.22 -1.47
N GLU A 150 14.45 5.45 -1.12
CA GLU A 150 15.84 5.87 -1.10
C GLU A 150 16.68 5.08 -0.08
N ASN A 151 16.11 4.75 1.08
CA ASN A 151 16.76 3.87 2.05
C ASN A 151 16.97 2.47 1.50
N HIS A 152 15.97 1.86 0.88
CA HIS A 152 16.10 0.56 0.22
C HIS A 152 17.14 0.59 -0.89
N LYS A 153 17.12 1.62 -1.75
CA LYS A 153 18.08 1.81 -2.84
C LYS A 153 19.52 1.88 -2.30
N ARG A 154 19.72 2.64 -1.24
CA ARG A 154 21.03 2.82 -0.62
C ARG A 154 21.57 1.56 0.07
N ILE A 155 20.73 0.84 0.84
CA ILE A 155 21.20 -0.31 1.64
C ILE A 155 21.30 -1.61 0.83
N ARG A 156 20.55 -1.76 -0.25
CA ARG A 156 20.43 -2.99 -1.02
C ARG A 156 21.77 -3.53 -1.58
N PRO A 157 22.66 -2.69 -2.16
CA PRO A 157 23.98 -3.15 -2.62
C PRO A 157 24.82 -3.73 -1.49
N PHE A 158 24.77 -3.12 -0.31
CA PHE A 158 25.52 -3.60 0.87
C PHE A 158 24.95 -4.91 1.41
N ARG A 159 23.61 -5.03 1.51
CA ARG A 159 22.96 -6.31 1.88
C ARG A 159 23.37 -7.43 0.92
N LYS A 160 23.31 -7.19 -0.39
CA LYS A 160 23.73 -8.18 -1.40
C LYS A 160 25.22 -8.55 -1.29
N ARG A 161 26.08 -7.58 -0.97
CA ARG A 161 27.54 -7.79 -0.86
C ARG A 161 27.94 -8.54 0.42
N PHE A 162 27.36 -8.17 1.55
CA PHE A 162 27.82 -8.61 2.88
C PHE A 162 26.94 -9.67 3.54
N ASN A 163 25.70 -9.86 3.08
CA ASN A 163 24.85 -10.92 3.60
C ASN A 163 24.97 -12.18 2.72
N PRO A 164 25.61 -13.26 3.21
CA PRO A 164 25.81 -14.48 2.42
C PRO A 164 24.48 -15.14 2.02
N HIS A 165 23.44 -15.02 2.84
CA HIS A 165 22.11 -15.59 2.57
C HIS A 165 21.35 -14.91 1.44
N LEU A 166 21.78 -13.72 0.99
CA LEU A 166 21.19 -12.99 -0.13
C LEU A 166 21.95 -13.16 -1.46
N ARG A 167 23.01 -13.97 -1.48
CA ARG A 167 23.84 -14.20 -2.68
C ARG A 167 23.34 -15.35 -3.55
N GLU A 168 22.44 -16.19 -3.04
CA GLU A 168 21.99 -17.42 -3.69
C GLU A 168 20.63 -17.29 -4.41
N TYR A 169 20.15 -16.05 -4.69
CA TYR A 169 18.90 -15.83 -5.40
C TYR A 169 19.04 -14.78 -6.51
#